data_f3489f9f8a218733fc71a3cafd48ecec
#
_entry.id   f3489f9f8a218733fc71a3cafd48ecec
#
_cell.length_a   1.000
_cell.length_b   1.000
_cell.length_c   1.000
_cell.angle_alpha   90.00
_cell.angle_beta   90.00
_cell.angle_gamma   90.00
#
_symmetry.space_group_name_H-M   'P 1'
#
loop_
_entity.id
_entity.type
_entity.pdbx_description
1 polymer ?
#
loop_
_entity_poly.entity_id
_entity_poly.type
_entity_poly.pdbx_seq_one_letter_code
_entity_poly.pdbx_strand_id
1 'polypeptide(L)'
;GIDHVGIGGDFDGNDWWPEGLDDVSTYPKLFAELIRRGWSDQDLRKLAGENVLRAWAKTEAVAARLQKERAPSTLVHPPAKN
;
A
#
# COMPACT_ATOMS: atom_id res chain seq x y z
N GLY A 1 4.44 -6.22 11.83
CA GLY A 1 5.46 -5.23 12.00
C GLY A 1 5.58 -4.27 10.82
N ILE A 2 6.60 -3.43 10.83
CA ILE A 2 6.77 -2.36 9.83
C ILE A 2 6.87 -2.86 8.39
N ASP A 3 7.24 -4.12 8.18
CA ASP A 3 7.37 -4.68 6.83
C ASP A 3 6.03 -4.85 6.10
N HIS A 4 4.93 -4.72 6.79
CA HIS A 4 3.59 -4.99 6.26
C HIS A 4 2.70 -3.73 6.20
N VAL A 5 3.27 -2.56 6.38
CA VAL A 5 2.51 -1.30 6.48
C VAL A 5 2.88 -0.38 5.34
N GLY A 6 1.90 0.29 4.79
CA GLY A 6 2.05 1.35 3.82
C GLY A 6 1.08 2.49 4.11
N ILE A 7 1.19 3.58 3.37
CA ILE A 7 0.31 4.73 3.52
C ILE A 7 -0.72 4.72 2.40
N GLY A 8 -1.99 4.88 2.78
CA GLY A 8 -3.08 5.08 1.86
C GLY A 8 -3.88 6.32 2.30
N GLY A 9 -3.73 7.42 1.58
CA GLY A 9 -4.36 8.69 1.96
C GLY A 9 -5.83 8.79 1.59
N ASP A 10 -6.19 8.24 0.43
CA ASP A 10 -7.56 8.28 -0.10
C ASP A 10 -8.17 9.70 -0.10
N PHE A 11 -7.32 10.71 -0.36
CA PHE A 11 -7.73 12.12 -0.21
C PHE A 11 -8.89 12.51 -1.12
N ASP A 12 -8.93 11.99 -2.33
CA ASP A 12 -9.98 12.33 -3.29
C ASP A 12 -11.24 11.47 -3.11
N GLY A 13 -11.16 10.40 -2.33
CA GLY A 13 -12.26 9.49 -2.11
C GLY A 13 -12.96 9.61 -0.75
N ASN A 14 -12.55 10.57 0.08
CA ASN A 14 -13.07 10.77 1.42
C ASN A 14 -13.60 12.18 1.62
N ASP A 15 -14.58 12.30 2.52
CA ASP A 15 -15.15 13.58 2.95
C ASP A 15 -14.55 14.08 4.27
N TRP A 16 -13.73 13.26 4.92
CA TRP A 16 -13.18 13.58 6.23
C TRP A 16 -11.75 13.07 6.36
N TRP A 17 -10.89 13.87 6.97
CA TRP A 17 -9.49 13.54 7.17
C TRP A 17 -9.07 13.87 8.60
N PRO A 18 -8.05 13.16 9.15
CA PRO A 18 -7.45 13.55 10.42
C PRO A 18 -6.87 14.97 10.35
N GLU A 19 -6.96 15.71 11.44
CA GLU A 19 -6.36 17.02 11.54
C GLU A 19 -4.85 16.96 11.24
N GLY A 20 -4.39 17.81 10.33
CA GLY A 20 -2.99 17.84 9.89
C GLY A 20 -2.67 16.89 8.73
N LEU A 21 -3.63 16.09 8.26
CA LEU A 21 -3.46 15.19 7.12
C LEU A 21 -4.59 15.40 6.11
N ASP A 22 -4.77 16.66 5.67
CA ASP A 22 -5.90 17.06 4.85
C ASP A 22 -5.67 16.78 3.36
N ASP A 23 -4.42 16.75 2.91
CA ASP A 23 -4.07 16.50 1.52
C ASP A 23 -2.63 15.95 1.42
N VAL A 24 -2.24 15.63 0.18
CA VAL A 24 -0.92 15.03 -0.10
C VAL A 24 0.24 15.91 0.36
N SER A 25 0.08 17.22 0.40
CA SER A 25 1.14 18.14 0.82
C SER A 25 1.47 18.03 2.30
N THR A 26 0.65 17.35 3.09
CA THR A 26 0.85 17.19 4.54
C THR A 26 1.71 15.98 4.90
N TYR A 27 2.05 15.09 3.97
CA TYR A 27 2.90 13.94 4.26
C TYR A 27 4.24 14.28 4.89
N PRO A 28 4.96 15.35 4.49
CA PRO A 28 6.18 15.72 5.19
C PRO A 28 5.99 15.95 6.69
N LYS A 29 4.84 16.46 7.12
CA LYS A 29 4.51 16.63 8.54
C LYS A 29 4.37 15.30 9.26
N LEU A 30 3.78 14.30 8.61
CA LEU A 30 3.68 12.95 9.15
C LEU A 30 5.06 12.35 9.37
N PHE A 31 5.94 12.44 8.38
CA PHE A 31 7.31 11.91 8.49
C PHE A 31 8.11 12.65 9.55
N ALA A 32 7.97 13.97 9.66
CA ALA A 32 8.62 14.76 10.72
C ALA A 32 8.19 14.27 12.11
N GLU A 33 6.91 13.99 12.31
CA GLU A 33 6.38 13.47 13.57
C GLU A 33 6.93 12.07 13.88
N LEU A 34 7.05 11.20 12.89
CA LEU A 34 7.61 9.87 13.08
C LEU A 34 9.09 9.93 13.44
N ILE A 35 9.85 10.84 12.81
CA ILE A 35 11.25 11.10 13.18
C ILE A 35 11.33 11.54 14.63
N ARG A 36 10.47 12.46 15.03
CA ARG A 36 10.43 12.95 16.42
C ARG A 36 10.15 11.80 17.39
N ARG A 37 9.39 10.81 16.99
CA ARG A 37 9.06 9.62 17.80
C ARG A 37 10.13 8.53 17.76
N GLY A 38 11.23 8.77 17.06
CA GLY A 38 12.38 7.85 17.06
C GLY A 38 12.38 6.82 15.94
N TRP A 39 11.56 6.99 14.90
CA TRP A 39 11.59 6.09 13.76
C TRP A 39 12.90 6.20 12.99
N SER A 40 13.45 5.05 12.58
CA SER A 40 14.66 5.00 11.77
C SER A 40 14.39 5.40 10.33
N ASP A 41 15.44 5.83 9.61
CA ASP A 41 15.34 6.11 8.17
C ASP A 41 14.89 4.87 7.39
N GLN A 42 15.37 3.70 7.78
CA GLN A 42 14.99 2.45 7.14
C GLN A 42 13.48 2.18 7.28
N ASP A 43 12.93 2.38 8.47
CA ASP A 43 11.50 2.16 8.71
C ASP A 43 10.65 3.19 7.99
N LEU A 44 11.11 4.45 7.92
CA LEU A 44 10.43 5.49 7.16
C LEU A 44 10.37 5.17 5.67
N ARG A 45 11.45 4.64 5.10
CA ARG A 45 11.48 4.22 3.69
C ARG A 45 10.53 3.08 3.42
N LYS A 46 10.45 2.11 4.32
CA LYS A 46 9.50 0.99 4.22
C LYS A 46 8.07 1.49 4.20
N LEU A 47 7.73 2.37 5.14
CA LEU A 47 6.40 2.98 5.23
C LEU A 47 6.08 3.82 3.99
N ALA A 48 7.05 4.58 3.48
CA ALA A 48 6.86 5.49 2.37
C ALA A 48 6.58 4.78 1.04
N GLY A 49 7.15 3.59 0.82
CA GLY A 49 6.90 2.90 -0.43
C GLY A 49 7.66 1.60 -0.64
N GLU A 50 8.74 1.34 0.09
CA GLU A 50 9.55 0.14 -0.15
C GLU A 50 8.76 -1.15 0.11
N ASN A 51 7.87 -1.17 1.09
CA ASN A 51 7.04 -2.33 1.37
C ASN A 51 6.10 -2.65 0.20
N VAL A 52 5.46 -1.64 -0.36
CA VAL A 52 4.56 -1.78 -1.51
C VAL A 52 5.35 -2.26 -2.74
N LEU A 53 6.51 -1.66 -3.00
CA LEU A 53 7.35 -2.04 -4.13
C LEU A 53 7.84 -3.48 -4.01
N ARG A 54 8.22 -3.91 -2.81
CA ARG A 54 8.62 -5.28 -2.57
C ARG A 54 7.48 -6.26 -2.81
N ALA A 55 6.30 -5.97 -2.28
CA ALA A 55 5.11 -6.81 -2.47
C ALA A 55 4.72 -6.88 -3.94
N TRP A 56 4.78 -5.77 -4.65
CA TRP A 56 4.51 -5.70 -6.09
C TRP A 56 5.49 -6.56 -6.88
N ALA A 57 6.80 -6.41 -6.62
CA ALA A 57 7.82 -7.22 -7.30
C ALA A 57 7.60 -8.72 -7.06
N LYS A 58 7.25 -9.12 -5.85
CA LYS A 58 6.89 -10.51 -5.52
C LYS A 58 5.67 -10.98 -6.30
N THR A 59 4.65 -10.15 -6.39
CA THR A 59 3.42 -10.46 -7.13
C THR A 59 3.72 -10.67 -8.61
N GLU A 60 4.55 -9.82 -9.21
CA GLU A 60 4.97 -9.98 -10.60
C GLU A 60 5.74 -11.29 -10.82
N ALA A 61 6.63 -11.65 -9.90
CA ALA A 61 7.38 -12.89 -9.98
C ALA A 61 6.46 -14.13 -9.89
N VAL A 62 5.50 -14.10 -8.98
CA VAL A 62 4.51 -15.17 -8.84
C VAL A 62 3.62 -15.26 -10.09
N ALA A 63 3.19 -14.13 -10.61
CA ALA A 63 2.37 -14.09 -11.83
C ALA A 63 3.12 -14.71 -13.01
N ALA A 64 4.40 -14.36 -13.20
CA ALA A 64 5.22 -14.92 -14.27
C ALA A 64 5.36 -16.44 -14.15
N ARG A 65 5.55 -16.94 -12.93
CA ARG A 65 5.61 -18.38 -12.66
C ARG A 65 4.29 -19.07 -12.96
N LEU A 66 3.20 -18.52 -12.47
CA LEU A 66 1.87 -19.13 -12.66
C LEU A 66 1.43 -19.12 -14.12
N GLN A 67 1.79 -18.11 -14.90
CA GLN A 67 1.51 -18.05 -16.34
C GLN A 67 2.19 -19.19 -17.10
N LYS A 68 3.33 -19.68 -16.63
CA LYS A 68 4.02 -20.84 -17.21
C LYS A 68 3.41 -22.17 -16.77
N GLU A 69 2.82 -22.21 -15.58
CA GLU A 69 2.32 -23.45 -14.96
C GLU A 69 0.88 -23.76 -15.34
N ARG A 70 0.07 -22.73 -15.61
CA ARG A 70 -1.37 -22.92 -15.87
C ARG A 70 -1.94 -21.78 -16.69
N ALA A 71 -3.06 -22.06 -17.36
CA ALA A 71 -3.84 -21.06 -18.08
C ALA A 71 -4.69 -20.22 -17.11
N PRO A 72 -5.12 -19.02 -17.53
CA PRO A 72 -6.07 -18.23 -16.75
C PRO A 72 -7.36 -19.00 -16.46
N SER A 73 -7.95 -18.75 -15.30
CA SER A 73 -9.27 -19.31 -14.97
C SER A 73 -10.34 -18.69 -15.86
N THR A 74 -11.25 -19.57 -16.37
CA THR A 74 -12.40 -19.14 -17.13
C THR A 74 -13.71 -19.25 -16.34
N LEU A 75 -13.59 -19.48 -15.03
CA LEU A 75 -14.76 -19.55 -14.16
C LEU A 75 -15.46 -18.19 -14.11
N VAL A 76 -16.77 -18.23 -14.23
CA VAL A 76 -17.63 -17.06 -14.15
C VAL A 76 -18.36 -17.09 -12.81
N HIS A 77 -18.30 -16.00 -12.07
CA HIS A 77 -19.07 -15.90 -10.84
C HIS A 77 -20.57 -15.86 -11.15
N PRO A 78 -21.38 -16.60 -10.40
CA PRO A 78 -22.83 -16.49 -10.57
C PRO A 78 -23.27 -15.07 -10.17
N PRO A 79 -24.36 -14.55 -10.79
CA PRO A 79 -24.90 -13.25 -10.41
C PRO A 79 -25.27 -13.24 -8.94
N ALA A 80 -25.12 -12.07 -8.31
CA ALA A 80 -25.51 -11.88 -6.91
C ALA A 80 -27.02 -12.16 -6.77
N LYS A 81 -27.37 -12.89 -5.71
CA LYS A 81 -28.79 -13.14 -5.37
C LYS A 81 -29.32 -11.92 -4.62
N ASN A 82 -30.46 -11.44 -5.08
CA ASN A 82 -31.18 -10.33 -4.40
C ASN A 82 -32.07 -10.87 -3.29
#